data_5c0250e0c4f5efa9ddb61095d8a1db8b
#
_entry.id   5c0250e0c4f5efa9ddb61095d8a1db8b
#
_cell.length_a   1.000
_cell.length_b   1.000
_cell.length_c   1.000
_cell.angle_alpha   90.00
_cell.angle_beta   90.00
_cell.angle_gamma   90.00
#
_symmetry.space_group_name_H-M   'P 1'
#
loop_
_entity.id
_entity.type
_entity.pdbx_description
1 polymer ?
#
loop_
_entity_poly.entity_id
_entity_poly.type
_entity_poly.pdbx_seq_one_letter_code
_entity_poly.pdbx_strand_id
1 'polypeptide(L)'
;SQVDIDYIQSPSVQAAITNAKVLGLCLESPLESVTMCARLAHEHGVKVLLNNSPFLDTLPQDLIRSADILLVNEHEMAQLLHISEPDSGDWDSFDWKHTLHAMHEFGFNEAIVTLGSRGSMVLDYADNSVHRIMAQHVNAVDTTGCGDAFMGTVLACLSVDMRLVDAASLASYVAAYAATGFGAQASYGTVAQIRQFFHL
;
A
#
# COMPACT_ATOMS: atom_id res chain seq x y z
N SER A 1 -4.27 21.70 1.10
CA SER A 1 -4.47 20.82 2.25
C SER A 1 -4.34 21.63 3.52
N GLN A 2 -5.12 21.32 4.55
CA GLN A 2 -4.99 21.90 5.89
C GLN A 2 -4.03 21.07 6.78
N VAL A 3 -3.47 20.00 6.23
CA VAL A 3 -2.48 19.16 6.89
C VAL A 3 -1.10 19.76 6.64
N ASP A 4 -0.79 20.83 7.32
CA ASP A 4 0.50 21.52 7.27
C ASP A 4 1.39 21.12 8.46
N ILE A 5 2.59 21.66 8.49
CA ILE A 5 3.58 21.35 9.54
C ILE A 5 3.08 21.75 10.92
N ASP A 6 2.43 22.93 11.03
CA ASP A 6 1.93 23.42 12.34
C ASP A 6 0.85 22.49 12.89
N TYR A 7 -0.02 21.96 12.02
CA TYR A 7 -1.03 20.97 12.41
C TYR A 7 -0.37 19.69 12.94
N ILE A 8 0.66 19.17 12.24
CA ILE A 8 1.37 17.94 12.64
C ILE A 8 2.14 18.15 13.94
N GLN A 9 2.67 19.35 14.18
CA GLN A 9 3.38 19.68 15.42
C GLN A 9 2.45 19.83 16.63
N SER A 10 1.14 19.83 16.43
CA SER A 10 0.20 19.90 17.56
C SER A 10 0.34 18.65 18.46
N PRO A 11 0.29 18.81 19.81
CA PRO A 11 0.51 17.67 20.73
C PRO A 11 -0.45 16.51 20.53
N SER A 12 -1.68 16.78 20.12
CA SER A 12 -2.71 15.75 19.88
C SER A 12 -2.39 14.90 18.65
N VAL A 13 -1.90 15.51 17.56
CA VAL A 13 -1.52 14.83 16.33
C VAL A 13 -0.24 14.02 16.55
N GLN A 14 0.76 14.61 17.20
CA GLN A 14 1.97 13.89 17.56
C GLN A 14 1.66 12.67 18.43
N ALA A 15 0.84 12.82 19.46
CA ALA A 15 0.43 11.71 20.31
C ALA A 15 -0.33 10.62 19.52
N ALA A 16 -1.18 11.01 18.57
CA ALA A 16 -1.90 10.05 17.73
C ALA A 16 -0.93 9.24 16.86
N ILE A 17 0.06 9.89 16.25
CA ILE A 17 1.07 9.22 15.42
C ILE A 17 1.95 8.31 16.27
N THR A 18 2.52 8.81 17.36
CA THR A 18 3.50 8.09 18.17
C THR A 18 2.93 6.91 18.97
N ASN A 19 1.62 6.90 19.22
CA ASN A 19 0.92 5.79 19.89
C ASN A 19 0.22 4.85 18.90
N ALA A 20 0.31 5.08 17.60
CA ALA A 20 -0.26 4.18 16.62
C ALA A 20 0.54 2.88 16.53
N LYS A 21 -0.08 1.81 16.00
CA LYS A 21 0.61 0.56 15.65
C LYS A 21 1.19 0.62 14.25
N VAL A 22 0.48 1.28 13.35
CA VAL A 22 0.85 1.46 11.95
C VAL A 22 0.35 2.81 11.47
N LEU A 23 1.12 3.46 10.61
CA LEU A 23 0.76 4.71 9.94
C LEU A 23 0.70 4.46 8.43
N GLY A 24 -0.45 4.78 7.83
CA GLY A 24 -0.61 4.80 6.38
C GLY A 24 -0.49 6.22 5.84
N LEU A 25 0.30 6.39 4.80
CA LEU A 25 0.55 7.69 4.17
C LEU A 25 0.27 7.61 2.66
N CYS A 26 -0.40 8.65 2.14
CA CYS A 26 -0.56 8.94 0.71
C CYS A 26 0.06 10.30 0.41
N LEU A 27 0.30 10.60 -0.86
CA LEU A 27 0.94 11.85 -1.30
C LEU A 27 -0.07 12.95 -1.69
N GLU A 28 -1.30 12.86 -1.22
CA GLU A 28 -2.33 13.88 -1.42
C GLU A 28 -2.17 15.11 -0.50
N SER A 29 -1.37 14.97 0.55
CA SER A 29 -0.98 16.05 1.46
C SER A 29 0.38 16.63 1.05
N PRO A 30 0.75 17.83 1.54
CA PRO A 30 2.07 18.41 1.25
C PRO A 30 3.19 17.42 1.60
N LEU A 31 4.13 17.23 0.67
CA LEU A 31 5.19 16.24 0.79
C LEU A 31 6.04 16.40 2.05
N GLU A 32 6.26 17.65 2.47
CA GLU A 32 6.96 17.98 3.71
C GLU A 32 6.20 17.44 4.93
N SER A 33 4.87 17.59 4.95
CA SER A 33 3.99 17.08 6.01
C SER A 33 4.01 15.55 6.05
N VAL A 34 3.92 14.90 4.90
CA VAL A 34 4.00 13.44 4.78
C VAL A 34 5.35 12.92 5.29
N THR A 35 6.44 13.57 4.88
CA THR A 35 7.80 13.20 5.31
C THR A 35 7.97 13.37 6.83
N MET A 36 7.43 14.46 7.39
CA MET A 36 7.47 14.69 8.84
C MET A 36 6.69 13.62 9.61
N CYS A 37 5.49 13.24 9.14
CA CYS A 37 4.70 12.17 9.76
C CYS A 37 5.44 10.83 9.70
N ALA A 38 6.02 10.48 8.55
CA ALA A 38 6.78 9.24 8.39
C ALA A 38 7.96 9.18 9.37
N ARG A 39 8.75 10.27 9.44
CA ARG A 39 9.89 10.35 10.34
C ARG A 39 9.48 10.23 11.81
N LEU A 40 8.44 10.97 12.22
CA LEU A 40 7.94 10.92 13.60
C LEU A 40 7.48 9.50 13.98
N ALA A 41 6.76 8.82 13.10
CA ALA A 41 6.32 7.45 13.29
C ALA A 41 7.51 6.49 13.43
N HIS A 42 8.44 6.56 12.49
CA HIS A 42 9.64 5.72 12.46
C HIS A 42 10.50 5.87 13.71
N GLU A 43 10.75 7.12 14.16
CA GLU A 43 11.51 7.42 15.39
C GLU A 43 10.87 6.82 16.66
N HIS A 44 9.56 6.52 16.62
CA HIS A 44 8.82 5.94 17.75
C HIS A 44 8.46 4.45 17.54
N GLY A 45 9.04 3.81 16.52
CA GLY A 45 8.82 2.38 16.25
C GLY A 45 7.42 2.05 15.69
N VAL A 46 6.73 3.04 15.15
CA VAL A 46 5.46 2.85 14.46
C VAL A 46 5.74 2.43 13.01
N LYS A 47 5.18 1.31 12.57
CA LYS A 47 5.36 0.82 11.20
C LYS A 47 4.71 1.77 10.20
N VAL A 48 5.42 2.15 9.14
CA VAL A 48 4.96 3.10 8.13
C VAL A 48 4.73 2.40 6.80
N LEU A 49 3.50 2.47 6.26
CA LEU A 49 3.16 2.08 4.91
C LEU A 49 2.96 3.34 4.06
N LEU A 50 3.79 3.49 3.04
CA LEU A 50 3.71 4.59 2.07
C LEU A 50 3.03 4.11 0.79
N ASN A 51 1.90 4.71 0.44
CA ASN A 51 1.31 4.59 -0.89
C ASN A 51 1.81 5.77 -1.74
N ASN A 52 2.61 5.50 -2.79
CA ASN A 52 3.14 6.52 -3.69
C ASN A 52 2.05 7.00 -4.67
N SER A 53 0.95 7.50 -4.13
CA SER A 53 -0.18 8.01 -4.90
C SER A 53 -0.69 9.34 -4.29
N PRO A 54 -0.89 10.41 -5.11
CA PRO A 54 -0.50 10.54 -6.53
C PRO A 54 0.98 10.25 -6.76
N PHE A 55 1.29 9.61 -7.89
CA PHE A 55 2.63 9.13 -8.17
C PHE A 55 3.68 10.25 -8.23
N LEU A 56 4.78 10.05 -7.53
CA LEU A 56 6.02 10.83 -7.66
C LEU A 56 7.15 9.91 -8.12
N ASP A 57 7.85 10.31 -9.16
CA ASP A 57 9.01 9.61 -9.72
C ASP A 57 10.27 9.74 -8.85
N THR A 58 10.28 10.74 -7.98
CA THR A 58 11.38 11.01 -7.05
C THR A 58 10.82 11.24 -5.64
N LEU A 59 11.21 10.40 -4.71
CA LEU A 59 10.83 10.50 -3.30
C LEU A 59 11.98 11.10 -2.48
N PRO A 60 11.69 11.96 -1.47
CA PRO A 60 12.70 12.44 -0.54
C PRO A 60 13.39 11.28 0.19
N GLN A 61 14.70 11.34 0.34
CA GLN A 61 15.48 10.30 1.02
C GLN A 61 15.02 10.06 2.46
N ASP A 62 14.61 11.11 3.16
CA ASP A 62 14.09 11.00 4.53
C ASP A 62 12.75 10.25 4.57
N LEU A 63 11.89 10.42 3.55
CA LEU A 63 10.65 9.66 3.43
C LEU A 63 10.93 8.19 3.14
N ILE A 64 11.84 7.89 2.20
CA ILE A 64 12.25 6.51 1.88
C ILE A 64 12.78 5.80 3.12
N ARG A 65 13.68 6.44 3.89
CA ARG A 65 14.28 5.83 5.09
C ARG A 65 13.30 5.63 6.24
N SER A 66 12.21 6.39 6.25
CA SER A 66 11.21 6.35 7.32
C SER A 66 10.00 5.47 7.00
N ALA A 67 9.91 4.95 5.77
CA ALA A 67 8.83 4.06 5.36
C ALA A 67 9.31 2.60 5.33
N ASP A 68 8.57 1.71 5.99
CA ASP A 68 8.89 0.29 6.08
C ASP A 68 8.35 -0.49 4.88
N ILE A 69 7.16 -0.11 4.38
CA ILE A 69 6.45 -0.79 3.31
C ILE A 69 6.09 0.22 2.22
N LEU A 70 6.42 -0.10 0.97
CA LEU A 70 5.95 0.64 -0.20
C LEU A 70 4.73 -0.05 -0.81
N LEU A 71 3.67 0.72 -1.09
CA LEU A 71 2.51 0.29 -1.88
C LEU A 71 2.47 1.09 -3.18
N VAL A 72 2.48 0.38 -4.31
CA VAL A 72 2.44 0.94 -5.67
C VAL A 72 1.65 0.01 -6.58
N ASN A 73 1.22 0.50 -7.75
CA ASN A 73 0.79 -0.38 -8.84
C ASN A 73 1.98 -0.78 -9.73
N GLU A 74 1.75 -1.70 -10.69
CA GLU A 74 2.78 -2.22 -11.58
C GLU A 74 3.47 -1.13 -12.41
N HIS A 75 2.71 -0.13 -12.87
CA HIS A 75 3.24 0.97 -13.69
C HIS A 75 4.05 1.94 -12.85
N GLU A 76 3.56 2.31 -11.68
CA GLU A 76 4.25 3.15 -10.70
C GLU A 76 5.56 2.49 -10.25
N MET A 77 5.54 1.19 -9.98
CA MET A 77 6.73 0.41 -9.63
C MET A 77 7.76 0.45 -10.76
N ALA A 78 7.35 0.18 -12.00
CA ALA A 78 8.25 0.18 -13.15
C ALA A 78 8.88 1.56 -13.38
N GLN A 79 8.10 2.63 -13.26
CA GLN A 79 8.59 4.01 -13.37
C GLN A 79 9.55 4.38 -12.24
N LEU A 80 9.19 4.06 -10.98
CA LEU A 80 10.01 4.39 -9.80
C LEU A 80 11.37 3.71 -9.83
N LEU A 81 11.43 2.45 -10.26
CA LEU A 81 12.64 1.64 -10.32
C LEU A 81 13.38 1.74 -11.66
N HIS A 82 12.85 2.49 -12.64
CA HIS A 82 13.37 2.57 -14.01
C HIS A 82 13.52 1.19 -14.67
N ILE A 83 12.59 0.29 -14.41
CA ILE A 83 12.51 -1.05 -14.99
C ILE A 83 11.53 -1.03 -16.16
N SER A 84 11.88 -1.67 -17.28
CA SER A 84 10.96 -1.80 -18.41
C SER A 84 9.78 -2.68 -18.07
N GLU A 85 8.58 -2.22 -18.39
CA GLU A 85 7.38 -3.05 -18.33
C GLU A 85 7.47 -4.18 -19.37
N PRO A 86 6.84 -5.33 -19.13
CA PRO A 86 6.81 -6.40 -20.11
C PRO A 86 6.03 -5.99 -21.36
N ASP A 87 6.62 -6.19 -22.56
CA ASP A 87 6.06 -5.76 -23.87
C ASP A 87 4.62 -6.25 -24.11
N SER A 88 4.27 -7.41 -23.60
CA SER A 88 2.95 -8.01 -23.70
C SER A 88 1.99 -7.62 -22.57
N GLY A 89 2.45 -6.85 -21.57
CA GLY A 89 1.75 -6.66 -20.30
C GLY A 89 1.64 -7.96 -19.47
N ASP A 90 2.49 -8.95 -19.78
CA ASP A 90 2.53 -10.24 -19.09
C ASP A 90 3.37 -10.15 -17.81
N TRP A 91 2.72 -9.67 -16.75
CA TRP A 91 3.32 -9.58 -15.42
C TRP A 91 3.47 -10.97 -14.74
N ASP A 92 2.92 -12.04 -15.30
CA ASP A 92 3.04 -13.38 -14.73
C ASP A 92 4.42 -13.99 -15.00
N SER A 93 5.03 -13.66 -16.14
CA SER A 93 6.40 -14.05 -16.49
C SER A 93 7.46 -13.02 -16.10
N PHE A 94 7.07 -11.93 -15.46
CA PHE A 94 7.97 -10.84 -15.08
C PHE A 94 8.98 -11.26 -14.01
N ASP A 95 10.20 -10.72 -14.05
CA ASP A 95 11.26 -11.05 -13.10
C ASP A 95 11.09 -10.32 -11.76
N TRP A 96 10.19 -10.83 -10.95
CA TRP A 96 9.91 -10.30 -9.62
C TRP A 96 11.08 -10.45 -8.64
N LYS A 97 12.02 -11.38 -8.88
CA LYS A 97 13.23 -11.48 -8.08
C LYS A 97 14.19 -10.32 -8.34
N HIS A 98 14.36 -9.95 -9.60
CA HIS A 98 15.10 -8.74 -9.93
C HIS A 98 14.44 -7.50 -9.33
N THR A 99 13.12 -7.40 -9.41
CA THR A 99 12.35 -6.30 -8.81
C THR A 99 12.52 -6.21 -7.29
N LEU A 100 12.54 -7.35 -6.59
CA LEU A 100 12.81 -7.39 -5.15
C LEU A 100 14.16 -6.74 -4.81
N HIS A 101 15.21 -7.08 -5.56
CA HIS A 101 16.54 -6.50 -5.36
C HIS A 101 16.58 -5.01 -5.70
N ALA A 102 15.99 -4.61 -6.83
CA ALA A 102 15.91 -3.21 -7.22
C ALA A 102 15.12 -2.36 -6.21
N MET A 103 14.04 -2.91 -5.63
CA MET A 103 13.26 -2.26 -4.58
C MET A 103 14.08 -2.05 -3.31
N HIS A 104 14.87 -3.04 -2.92
CA HIS A 104 15.79 -2.92 -1.79
C HIS A 104 16.89 -1.89 -2.04
N GLU A 105 17.51 -1.89 -3.22
CA GLU A 105 18.51 -0.88 -3.62
C GLU A 105 17.92 0.53 -3.64
N PHE A 106 16.66 0.67 -3.99
CA PHE A 106 15.93 1.94 -3.92
C PHE A 106 15.72 2.40 -2.48
N GLY A 107 15.59 1.47 -1.51
CA GLY A 107 15.53 1.75 -0.08
C GLY A 107 14.36 1.11 0.68
N PHE A 108 13.57 0.22 0.05
CA PHE A 108 12.45 -0.46 0.71
C PHE A 108 12.72 -1.95 0.89
N ASN A 109 12.53 -2.45 2.11
CA ASN A 109 12.68 -3.88 2.41
C ASN A 109 11.40 -4.67 2.15
N GLU A 110 10.24 -4.06 2.33
CA GLU A 110 8.94 -4.67 2.05
C GLU A 110 8.17 -3.82 1.01
N ALA A 111 7.50 -4.48 0.08
CA ALA A 111 6.63 -3.79 -0.87
C ALA A 111 5.41 -4.63 -1.24
N ILE A 112 4.31 -3.95 -1.58
CA ILE A 112 3.17 -4.53 -2.27
C ILE A 112 3.05 -3.84 -3.63
N VAL A 113 3.03 -4.64 -4.69
CA VAL A 113 2.75 -4.16 -6.04
C VAL A 113 1.40 -4.68 -6.48
N THR A 114 0.42 -3.81 -6.63
CA THR A 114 -0.91 -4.18 -7.12
C THR A 114 -0.90 -4.33 -8.65
N LEU A 115 -1.65 -5.32 -9.15
CA LEU A 115 -1.72 -5.70 -10.57
C LEU A 115 -3.17 -5.64 -11.08
N GLY A 116 -4.01 -4.82 -10.48
CA GLY A 116 -5.42 -4.71 -10.80
C GLY A 116 -6.16 -6.06 -10.70
N SER A 117 -6.85 -6.45 -11.76
CA SER A 117 -7.60 -7.72 -11.82
C SER A 117 -6.72 -8.98 -11.75
N ARG A 118 -5.40 -8.83 -11.82
CA ARG A 118 -4.42 -9.92 -11.67
C ARG A 118 -3.97 -10.13 -10.23
N GLY A 119 -4.41 -9.30 -9.28
CA GLY A 119 -4.06 -9.42 -7.87
C GLY A 119 -2.90 -8.53 -7.44
N SER A 120 -1.97 -9.05 -6.68
CA SER A 120 -0.80 -8.30 -6.23
C SER A 120 0.42 -9.20 -5.99
N MET A 121 1.58 -8.56 -5.90
CA MET A 121 2.83 -9.19 -5.47
C MET A 121 3.22 -8.61 -4.11
N VAL A 122 3.63 -9.46 -3.19
CA VAL A 122 4.27 -9.05 -1.93
C VAL A 122 5.74 -9.42 -2.01
N LEU A 123 6.58 -8.42 -1.84
CA LEU A 123 8.03 -8.53 -1.89
C LEU A 123 8.58 -8.33 -0.49
N ASP A 124 9.42 -9.24 0.00
CA ASP A 124 10.11 -9.15 1.28
C ASP A 124 11.58 -9.50 1.09
N TYR A 125 12.45 -8.50 1.22
CA TYR A 125 13.88 -8.66 1.00
C TYR A 125 14.56 -9.41 2.16
N ALA A 126 14.08 -9.24 3.39
CA ALA A 126 14.68 -9.91 4.55
C ALA A 126 14.57 -11.43 4.45
N ASP A 127 13.43 -11.92 3.99
CA ASP A 127 13.16 -13.34 3.73
C ASP A 127 13.55 -13.77 2.32
N ASN A 128 14.03 -12.84 1.49
CA ASN A 128 14.27 -13.05 0.06
C ASN A 128 13.07 -13.74 -0.62
N SER A 129 11.87 -13.27 -0.33
CA SER A 129 10.63 -13.89 -0.77
C SER A 129 9.81 -13.00 -1.72
N VAL A 130 9.11 -13.65 -2.63
CA VAL A 130 8.15 -13.04 -3.56
C VAL A 130 6.89 -13.89 -3.52
N HIS A 131 5.77 -13.28 -3.13
CA HIS A 131 4.49 -13.98 -3.01
C HIS A 131 3.46 -13.38 -3.96
N ARG A 132 2.85 -14.24 -4.78
CA ARG A 132 1.72 -13.87 -5.62
C ARG A 132 0.43 -13.99 -4.81
N ILE A 133 -0.35 -12.92 -4.78
CA ILE A 133 -1.70 -12.89 -4.23
C ILE A 133 -2.67 -12.81 -5.40
N MET A 134 -3.51 -13.82 -5.54
CA MET A 134 -4.50 -13.85 -6.61
C MET A 134 -5.64 -12.88 -6.35
N ALA A 135 -6.10 -12.20 -7.40
CA ALA A 135 -7.31 -11.40 -7.30
C ALA A 135 -8.54 -12.28 -7.10
N GLN A 136 -9.54 -11.75 -6.41
CA GLN A 136 -10.87 -12.37 -6.37
C GLN A 136 -11.65 -11.98 -7.62
N HIS A 137 -12.18 -12.96 -8.34
CA HIS A 137 -12.93 -12.73 -9.56
C HIS A 137 -14.33 -12.20 -9.24
N VAL A 138 -14.62 -11.01 -9.71
CA VAL A 138 -15.91 -10.33 -9.57
C VAL A 138 -16.31 -9.64 -10.88
N ASN A 139 -17.60 -9.35 -11.04
CA ASN A 139 -18.04 -8.45 -12.09
C ASN A 139 -17.84 -7.01 -11.62
N ALA A 140 -16.71 -6.43 -11.98
CA ALA A 140 -16.37 -5.06 -11.60
C ALA A 140 -17.30 -4.06 -12.29
N VAL A 141 -17.81 -3.13 -11.50
CA VAL A 141 -18.70 -2.03 -11.93
C VAL A 141 -17.93 -0.70 -11.93
N ASP A 142 -17.20 -0.43 -10.85
CA ASP A 142 -16.37 0.77 -10.68
C ASP A 142 -15.17 0.43 -9.81
N THR A 143 -13.97 0.78 -10.27
CA THR A 143 -12.72 0.50 -9.52
C THR A 143 -12.25 1.68 -8.67
N THR A 144 -13.02 2.77 -8.63
CA THR A 144 -12.72 3.95 -7.81
C THR A 144 -12.68 3.56 -6.34
N GLY A 145 -11.59 3.89 -5.66
CA GLY A 145 -11.40 3.60 -4.24
C GLY A 145 -10.98 2.16 -3.90
N CYS A 146 -10.83 1.26 -4.89
CA CYS A 146 -10.36 -0.11 -4.61
C CYS A 146 -8.95 -0.12 -3.99
N GLY A 147 -8.07 0.79 -4.43
CA GLY A 147 -6.74 0.96 -3.85
C GLY A 147 -6.80 1.40 -2.38
N ASP A 148 -7.70 2.33 -2.06
CA ASP A 148 -7.90 2.80 -0.69
C ASP A 148 -8.49 1.71 0.21
N ALA A 149 -9.45 0.94 -0.31
CA ALA A 149 -10.02 -0.23 0.38
C ALA A 149 -8.95 -1.30 0.65
N PHE A 150 -8.08 -1.54 -0.33
CA PHE A 150 -6.94 -2.45 -0.20
C PHE A 150 -5.97 -1.96 0.88
N MET A 151 -5.48 -0.72 0.76
CA MET A 151 -4.56 -0.11 1.73
C MET A 151 -5.14 -0.09 3.14
N GLY A 152 -6.39 0.36 3.30
CA GLY A 152 -7.06 0.41 4.60
C GLY A 152 -7.16 -0.97 5.25
N THR A 153 -7.41 -2.03 4.46
CA THR A 153 -7.43 -3.41 4.96
C THR A 153 -6.04 -3.88 5.37
N VAL A 154 -5.00 -3.60 4.58
CA VAL A 154 -3.61 -3.93 4.94
C VAL A 154 -3.24 -3.26 6.26
N LEU A 155 -3.54 -1.97 6.42
CA LEU A 155 -3.26 -1.23 7.66
C LEU A 155 -3.99 -1.83 8.87
N ALA A 156 -5.27 -2.19 8.72
CA ALA A 156 -6.03 -2.83 9.78
C ALA A 156 -5.43 -4.18 10.19
N CYS A 157 -4.99 -4.99 9.24
CA CYS A 157 -4.34 -6.27 9.49
C CYS A 157 -2.97 -6.11 10.17
N LEU A 158 -2.15 -5.17 9.70
CA LEU A 158 -0.85 -4.86 10.29
C LEU A 158 -0.98 -4.34 11.73
N SER A 159 -2.07 -3.64 12.06
CA SER A 159 -2.31 -3.14 13.42
C SER A 159 -2.53 -4.23 14.46
N VAL A 160 -2.79 -5.45 14.02
CA VAL A 160 -2.93 -6.66 14.85
C VAL A 160 -1.80 -7.67 14.59
N ASP A 161 -0.66 -7.19 14.13
CA ASP A 161 0.57 -7.95 13.88
C ASP A 161 0.41 -9.11 12.86
N MET A 162 -0.55 -8.99 11.92
CA MET A 162 -0.70 -9.94 10.81
C MET A 162 0.46 -9.78 9.82
N ARG A 163 0.93 -10.90 9.26
CA ARG A 163 1.98 -10.86 8.23
C ARG A 163 1.49 -10.13 6.97
N LEU A 164 2.40 -9.45 6.28
CA LEU A 164 2.07 -8.64 5.09
C LEU A 164 1.39 -9.47 3.98
N VAL A 165 1.82 -10.71 3.77
CA VAL A 165 1.24 -11.65 2.79
C VAL A 165 -0.23 -11.97 3.12
N ASP A 166 -0.52 -12.25 4.39
CA ASP A 166 -1.88 -12.56 4.84
C ASP A 166 -2.78 -11.31 4.79
N ALA A 167 -2.22 -10.14 5.14
CA ALA A 167 -2.89 -8.85 5.04
C ALA A 167 -3.26 -8.51 3.58
N ALA A 168 -2.33 -8.67 2.64
CA ALA A 168 -2.58 -8.46 1.21
C ALA A 168 -3.63 -9.45 0.66
N SER A 169 -3.62 -10.70 1.17
CA SER A 169 -4.61 -11.71 0.79
C SER A 169 -6.02 -11.31 1.22
N LEU A 170 -6.21 -10.84 2.45
CA LEU A 170 -7.49 -10.32 2.93
C LEU A 170 -7.90 -9.04 2.19
N ALA A 171 -6.94 -8.16 1.93
CA ALA A 171 -7.18 -6.91 1.20
C ALA A 171 -7.70 -7.17 -0.22
N SER A 172 -7.29 -8.27 -0.86
CA SER A 172 -7.78 -8.62 -2.19
C SER A 172 -9.30 -8.90 -2.21
N TYR A 173 -9.87 -9.50 -1.15
CA TYR A 173 -11.31 -9.69 -1.01
C TYR A 173 -12.06 -8.37 -0.83
N VAL A 174 -11.53 -7.49 0.01
CA VAL A 174 -12.15 -6.20 0.30
C VAL A 174 -12.15 -5.30 -0.92
N ALA A 175 -11.01 -5.21 -1.62
CA ALA A 175 -10.89 -4.43 -2.85
C ALA A 175 -11.78 -4.99 -3.99
N ALA A 176 -11.85 -6.32 -4.13
CA ALA A 176 -12.74 -6.95 -5.11
C ALA A 176 -14.22 -6.69 -4.79
N TYR A 177 -14.62 -6.77 -3.52
CA TYR A 177 -15.98 -6.40 -3.12
C TYR A 177 -16.28 -4.94 -3.46
N ALA A 178 -15.37 -4.01 -3.14
CA ALA A 178 -15.53 -2.58 -3.45
C ALA A 178 -15.74 -2.35 -4.96
N ALA A 179 -15.06 -3.10 -5.82
CA ALA A 179 -15.22 -3.01 -7.27
C ALA A 179 -16.61 -3.38 -7.78
N THR A 180 -17.46 -4.04 -6.99
CA THR A 180 -18.83 -4.44 -7.39
C THR A 180 -19.87 -3.33 -7.24
N GLY A 181 -19.52 -2.23 -6.58
CA GLY A 181 -20.40 -1.08 -6.36
C GLY A 181 -19.94 0.18 -7.08
N PHE A 182 -20.76 1.22 -7.11
CA PHE A 182 -20.39 2.53 -7.64
C PHE A 182 -19.84 3.45 -6.55
N GLY A 183 -18.80 4.21 -6.91
CA GLY A 183 -18.15 5.21 -6.04
C GLY A 183 -17.20 4.58 -5.05
N ALA A 184 -16.37 5.42 -4.40
CA ALA A 184 -15.34 4.97 -3.46
C ALA A 184 -15.97 4.46 -2.14
N GLN A 185 -16.13 5.33 -1.14
CA GLN A 185 -16.61 4.94 0.20
C GLN A 185 -18.01 4.29 0.19
N ALA A 186 -18.87 4.66 -0.77
CA ALA A 186 -20.22 4.10 -0.87
C ALA A 186 -20.22 2.60 -1.24
N SER A 187 -19.17 2.11 -1.89
CA SER A 187 -19.01 0.71 -2.29
C SER A 187 -18.34 -0.18 -1.23
N TYR A 188 -17.81 0.40 -0.15
CA TYR A 188 -17.12 -0.39 0.87
C TYR A 188 -18.11 -1.20 1.69
N GLY A 189 -17.83 -2.50 1.81
CA GLY A 189 -18.66 -3.43 2.56
C GLY A 189 -18.20 -3.59 4.00
N THR A 190 -19.14 -3.96 4.85
CA THR A 190 -18.82 -4.49 6.18
C THR A 190 -18.22 -5.88 6.07
N VAL A 191 -17.50 -6.32 7.10
CA VAL A 191 -16.95 -7.70 7.18
C VAL A 191 -18.03 -8.75 6.93
N ALA A 192 -19.23 -8.55 7.48
CA ALA A 192 -20.35 -9.50 7.30
C ALA A 192 -20.81 -9.58 5.83
N GLN A 193 -20.91 -8.45 5.14
CA GLN A 193 -21.28 -8.41 3.72
C GLN A 193 -20.21 -9.08 2.84
N ILE A 194 -18.93 -8.79 3.09
CA ILE A 194 -17.82 -9.38 2.34
C ILE A 194 -17.78 -10.90 2.54
N ARG A 195 -17.88 -11.37 3.80
CA ARG A 195 -17.94 -12.81 4.10
C ARG A 195 -19.12 -13.50 3.43
N GLN A 196 -20.29 -12.89 3.46
CA GLN A 196 -21.48 -13.43 2.79
C GLN A 196 -21.29 -13.50 1.27
N PHE A 197 -20.72 -12.46 0.67
CA PHE A 197 -20.51 -12.37 -0.79
C PHE A 197 -19.55 -13.43 -1.31
N PHE A 198 -18.46 -13.69 -0.59
CA PHE A 198 -17.44 -14.68 -0.97
C PHE A 198 -17.64 -16.07 -0.32
N HIS A 199 -18.70 -16.27 0.44
CA HIS A 199 -18.99 -17.55 1.14
C HIS A 199 -17.86 -18.00 2.09
N LEU A 200 -17.30 -17.06 2.88
CA LEU A 200 -16.18 -17.26 3.81
C LEU A 200 -16.66 -17.60 5.23
#